data_3c509ea342c11c370ecfde6c4721f0f5
#
_entry.id   3c509ea342c11c370ecfde6c4721f0f5
#
_cell.length_a   1.000
_cell.length_b   1.000
_cell.length_c   1.000
_cell.angle_alpha   90.00
_cell.angle_beta   90.00
_cell.angle_gamma   90.00
#
_symmetry.space_group_name_H-M   'P 1'
#
loop_
_entity.id
_entity.type
_entity.pdbx_description
1 polymer ?
#
loop_
_entity_poly.entity_id
_entity_poly.type
_entity_poly.pdbx_seq_one_letter_code
_entity_poly.pdbx_strand_id
1 'polypeptide(L)'
;MAHTARDKEKLLIRVRRIRGQVEAVERALKEEQECTDVLQLVAACRGALNGLMAELVEGHIRFHVLDPDRAKDSSQAAAAEELIDIVRSYLK
;
A
#
# COMPACT_ATOMS: atom_id res chain seq x y z
N MET A 1 16.58 6.26 -10.65
CA MET A 1 16.42 5.28 -9.55
C MET A 1 14.95 4.95 -9.37
N ALA A 2 14.64 3.69 -9.22
CA ALA A 2 13.25 3.29 -8.96
C ALA A 2 12.77 3.85 -7.63
N HIS A 3 11.51 4.29 -7.56
CA HIS A 3 10.95 4.84 -6.32
C HIS A 3 10.94 3.79 -5.18
N THR A 4 10.86 2.49 -5.51
CA THR A 4 10.92 1.43 -4.52
C THR A 4 12.27 1.37 -3.82
N ALA A 5 13.37 1.66 -4.53
CA ALA A 5 14.70 1.75 -3.93
C ALA A 5 14.81 3.00 -3.06
N ARG A 6 14.22 4.11 -3.49
CA ARG A 6 14.22 5.37 -2.75
C ARG A 6 13.45 5.26 -1.44
N ASP A 7 12.30 4.59 -1.47
CA ASP A 7 11.42 4.46 -0.32
C ASP A 7 11.57 3.11 0.39
N LYS A 8 12.69 2.44 0.16
CA LYS A 8 12.92 1.07 0.63
C LYS A 8 12.62 0.88 2.12
N GLU A 9 13.18 1.71 2.98
CA GLU A 9 12.98 1.55 4.41
C GLU A 9 11.53 1.74 4.83
N LYS A 10 10.85 2.73 4.27
CA LYS A 10 9.44 2.99 4.54
C LYS A 10 8.58 1.81 4.10
N LEU A 11 8.84 1.26 2.93
CA LEU A 11 8.10 0.13 2.39
C LEU A 11 8.37 -1.14 3.20
N LEU A 12 9.62 -1.35 3.63
CA LEU A 12 9.98 -2.51 4.46
C LEU A 12 9.28 -2.47 5.83
N ILE A 13 9.14 -1.29 6.42
CA ILE A 13 8.41 -1.13 7.68
C ILE A 13 6.96 -1.60 7.49
N ARG A 14 6.31 -1.20 6.40
CA ARG A 14 4.96 -1.65 6.08
C ARG A 14 4.88 -3.16 5.88
N VAL A 15 5.84 -3.72 5.14
CA VAL A 15 5.89 -5.16 4.88
C VAL A 15 6.08 -5.95 6.18
N ARG A 16 6.94 -5.49 7.07
CA ARG A 16 7.16 -6.16 8.37
C ARG A 16 5.90 -6.15 9.23
N ARG A 17 5.15 -5.05 9.18
CA ARG A 17 3.86 -4.96 9.88
C ARG A 17 2.86 -5.96 9.32
N ILE A 18 2.77 -6.05 7.99
CA ILE A 18 1.88 -7.00 7.31
C ILE A 18 2.27 -8.44 7.68
N ARG A 19 3.57 -8.74 7.66
CA ARG A 19 4.07 -10.05 8.05
C ARG A 19 3.63 -10.42 9.48
N GLY A 20 3.75 -9.48 10.42
CA GLY A 20 3.30 -9.69 11.78
C GLY A 20 1.81 -9.95 11.87
N GLN A 21 1.01 -9.27 11.04
CA GLN A 21 -0.44 -9.48 11.00
C GLN A 21 -0.79 -10.85 10.41
N VAL A 22 -0.07 -11.29 9.38
CA VAL A 22 -0.25 -12.64 8.81
C VAL A 22 0.11 -13.70 9.86
N GLU A 23 1.20 -13.50 10.59
CA GLU A 23 1.59 -14.40 11.67
C GLU A 23 0.52 -14.47 12.77
N ALA A 24 -0.16 -13.36 13.05
CA ALA A 24 -1.26 -13.32 14.01
C ALA A 24 -2.44 -14.15 13.53
N VAL A 25 -2.75 -14.12 12.23
CA VAL A 25 -3.79 -14.98 11.63
C VAL A 25 -3.41 -16.45 11.79
N GLU A 26 -2.17 -16.78 11.45
CA GLU A 26 -1.68 -18.16 11.59
C GLU A 26 -1.81 -18.65 13.02
N ARG A 27 -1.40 -17.84 13.97
CA ARG A 27 -1.48 -18.17 15.41
C ARG A 27 -2.92 -18.38 15.85
N ALA A 28 -3.81 -17.48 15.41
CA ALA A 28 -5.24 -17.59 15.75
C ALA A 28 -5.85 -18.89 15.23
N LEU A 29 -5.47 -19.31 14.02
CA LEU A 29 -5.94 -20.57 13.46
C LEU A 29 -5.40 -21.78 14.24
N LYS A 30 -4.11 -21.75 14.60
CA LYS A 30 -3.49 -22.82 15.39
C LYS A 30 -4.10 -22.94 16.77
N GLU A 31 -4.49 -21.83 17.36
CA GLU A 31 -5.11 -21.79 18.69
C GLU A 31 -6.62 -22.00 18.65
N GLU A 32 -7.16 -22.24 17.46
CA GLU A 32 -8.60 -22.48 17.26
C GLU A 32 -9.48 -21.37 17.83
N GLN A 33 -9.06 -20.12 17.63
CA GLN A 33 -9.84 -18.96 18.06
C GLN A 33 -11.16 -18.87 17.29
N GLU A 34 -12.09 -18.10 17.83
CA GLU A 34 -13.39 -17.89 17.21
C GLU A 34 -13.26 -17.36 15.79
N CYS A 35 -14.13 -17.82 14.89
CA CYS A 35 -14.11 -17.40 13.49
C CYS A 35 -14.19 -15.89 13.34
N THR A 36 -14.98 -15.23 14.19
CA THR A 36 -15.12 -13.77 14.17
C THR A 36 -13.78 -13.08 14.42
N ASP A 37 -12.98 -13.61 15.35
CA ASP A 37 -11.68 -13.05 15.68
C ASP A 37 -10.71 -13.23 14.51
N VAL A 38 -10.73 -14.40 13.88
CA VAL A 38 -9.90 -14.68 12.70
C VAL A 38 -10.27 -13.76 11.56
N LEU A 39 -11.57 -13.56 11.32
CA LEU A 39 -12.05 -12.65 10.28
C LEU A 39 -11.57 -11.21 10.50
N GLN A 40 -11.59 -10.75 11.74
CA GLN A 40 -11.11 -9.40 12.07
C GLN A 40 -9.61 -9.26 11.80
N LEU A 41 -8.82 -10.28 12.13
CA LEU A 41 -7.39 -10.28 11.86
C LEU A 41 -7.10 -10.26 10.36
N VAL A 42 -7.87 -11.04 9.58
CA VAL A 42 -7.75 -11.06 8.11
C VAL A 42 -8.13 -9.70 7.51
N ALA A 43 -9.20 -9.08 8.01
CA ALA A 43 -9.63 -7.77 7.55
C ALA A 43 -8.54 -6.71 7.80
N ALA A 44 -7.90 -6.76 8.97
CA ALA A 44 -6.79 -5.85 9.29
C ALA A 44 -5.61 -6.07 8.34
N CYS A 45 -5.29 -7.32 8.04
CA CYS A 45 -4.23 -7.67 7.09
C CYS A 45 -4.54 -7.13 5.70
N ARG A 46 -5.78 -7.29 5.25
CA ARG A 46 -6.22 -6.76 3.95
C ARG A 46 -6.08 -5.24 3.89
N GLY A 47 -6.49 -4.55 4.95
CA GLY A 47 -6.35 -3.10 5.01
C GLY A 47 -4.89 -2.65 4.92
N ALA A 48 -3.99 -3.35 5.60
CA ALA A 48 -2.56 -3.06 5.54
C ALA A 48 -1.98 -3.29 4.15
N LEU A 49 -2.41 -4.36 3.47
CA LEU A 49 -2.01 -4.64 2.09
C LEU A 49 -2.52 -3.56 1.13
N ASN A 50 -3.76 -3.11 1.31
CA ASN A 50 -4.30 -2.01 0.52
C ASN A 50 -3.48 -0.73 0.71
N GLY A 51 -3.04 -0.45 1.93
CA GLY A 51 -2.17 0.69 2.21
C GLY A 51 -0.83 0.59 1.50
N LEU A 52 -0.23 -0.60 1.50
CA LEU A 52 1.02 -0.84 0.77
C LEU A 52 0.81 -0.65 -0.73
N MET A 53 -0.29 -1.19 -1.27
CA MET A 53 -0.61 -1.05 -2.69
C MET A 53 -0.78 0.43 -3.06
N ALA A 54 -1.50 1.19 -2.24
CA ALA A 54 -1.71 2.62 -2.49
C ALA A 54 -0.38 3.38 -2.55
N GLU A 55 0.55 3.08 -1.63
CA GLU A 55 1.88 3.70 -1.62
C GLU A 55 2.65 3.37 -2.90
N LEU A 56 2.63 2.09 -3.29
CA LEU A 56 3.35 1.65 -4.48
C LEU A 56 2.76 2.24 -5.76
N VAL A 57 1.44 2.25 -5.89
CA VAL A 57 0.77 2.82 -7.07
C VAL A 57 1.01 4.33 -7.15
N GLU A 58 0.89 5.02 -6.03
CA GLU A 58 1.17 6.47 -5.98
C GLU A 58 2.60 6.77 -6.44
N GLY A 59 3.58 6.04 -5.89
CA GLY A 59 4.96 6.22 -6.27
C GLY A 59 5.21 5.88 -7.73
N HIS A 60 4.57 4.82 -8.23
CA HIS A 60 4.69 4.44 -9.63
C HIS A 60 4.18 5.54 -10.56
N ILE A 61 3.02 6.13 -10.23
CA ILE A 61 2.45 7.23 -11.02
C ILE A 61 3.38 8.44 -11.00
N ARG A 62 3.87 8.83 -9.82
CA ARG A 62 4.72 10.02 -9.67
C ARG A 62 6.07 9.89 -10.36
N PHE A 63 6.70 8.71 -10.30
CA PHE A 63 8.09 8.56 -10.71
C PHE A 63 8.31 7.77 -11.99
N HIS A 64 7.31 7.01 -12.45
CA HIS A 64 7.42 6.19 -13.65
C HIS A 64 6.45 6.58 -14.76
N VAL A 65 5.26 7.05 -14.40
CA VAL A 65 4.28 7.53 -15.38
C VAL A 65 4.47 9.01 -15.64
N LEU A 66 4.67 9.80 -14.58
CA LEU A 66 5.03 11.20 -14.66
C LEU A 66 6.51 11.33 -14.29
N ASP A 67 7.34 11.61 -15.28
CA ASP A 67 8.73 11.93 -14.99
C ASP A 67 8.78 13.33 -14.34
N PRO A 68 9.22 13.45 -13.08
CA PRO A 68 9.28 14.76 -12.41
C PRO A 68 10.14 15.77 -13.14
N ASP A 69 11.16 15.29 -13.90
CA ASP A 69 12.05 16.16 -14.65
C ASP A 69 11.42 16.65 -15.94
N ARG A 70 10.39 15.96 -16.43
CA ARG A 70 9.68 16.29 -17.66
C ARG A 70 8.28 16.85 -17.42
N ALA A 71 7.69 16.53 -16.29
CA ALA A 71 6.33 16.95 -15.97
C ALA A 71 6.29 18.40 -15.51
N LYS A 72 6.63 19.29 -16.44
CA LYS A 72 6.50 20.73 -16.21
C LYS A 72 5.14 21.23 -16.63
N ASP A 73 4.32 20.36 -17.21
CA ASP A 73 2.98 20.70 -17.60
C ASP A 73 2.07 20.53 -16.40
N SER A 74 1.52 21.64 -15.93
CA SER A 74 0.64 21.66 -14.77
C SER A 74 -0.64 20.83 -14.97
N SER A 75 -1.11 20.68 -16.21
CA SER A 75 -2.30 19.87 -16.49
C SER A 75 -2.04 18.39 -16.31
N GLN A 76 -0.85 17.91 -16.70
CA GLN A 76 -0.47 16.51 -16.46
C GLN A 76 -0.28 16.23 -14.98
N ALA A 77 0.34 17.15 -14.26
CA ALA A 77 0.53 17.02 -12.83
C ALA A 77 -0.81 16.98 -12.10
N ALA A 78 -1.75 17.83 -12.49
CA ALA A 78 -3.09 17.85 -11.91
C ALA A 78 -3.83 16.54 -12.18
N ALA A 79 -3.74 16.03 -13.42
CA ALA A 79 -4.39 14.76 -13.78
C ALA A 79 -3.82 13.60 -12.98
N ALA A 80 -2.50 13.60 -12.76
CA ALA A 80 -1.85 12.56 -11.96
C ALA A 80 -2.30 12.62 -10.50
N GLU A 81 -2.41 13.81 -9.92
CA GLU A 81 -2.91 13.96 -8.55
C GLU A 81 -4.36 13.47 -8.43
N GLU A 82 -5.20 13.76 -9.40
CA GLU A 82 -6.57 13.25 -9.42
C GLU A 82 -6.59 11.72 -9.46
N LEU A 83 -5.73 11.12 -10.30
CA LEU A 83 -5.64 9.67 -10.40
C LEU A 83 -5.18 9.06 -9.09
N ILE A 84 -4.19 9.66 -8.44
CA ILE A 84 -3.69 9.21 -7.14
C ILE A 84 -4.83 9.24 -6.10
N ASP A 85 -5.59 10.31 -6.07
CA ASP A 85 -6.71 10.45 -5.12
C ASP A 85 -7.77 9.38 -5.36
N ILE A 86 -8.09 9.09 -6.63
CA ILE A 86 -9.03 8.05 -6.99
C ILE A 86 -8.53 6.68 -6.53
N VAL A 87 -7.27 6.36 -6.82
CA VAL A 87 -6.65 5.08 -6.42
C VAL A 87 -6.68 4.93 -4.90
N ARG A 88 -6.32 5.97 -4.16
CA ARG A 88 -6.35 5.94 -2.69
C ARG A 88 -7.77 5.70 -2.16
N SER A 89 -8.77 6.26 -2.83
CA SER A 89 -10.16 6.05 -2.46
C SER A 89 -10.58 4.59 -2.60
N TYR A 90 -10.14 3.92 -3.68
CA TYR A 90 -10.48 2.53 -3.94
C TYR A 90 -9.67 1.53 -3.09
N LEU A 91 -8.50 1.92 -2.61
CA LEU A 91 -7.62 1.04 -1.85
C LEU A 91 -7.66 1.27 -0.34
N LYS A 92 -8.66 1.92 0.13
CA LYS A 92 -8.87 2.12 1.58
C LYS A 92 -9.12 0.80 2.30
#